data_dcc4a3fab58085a6a60410d20dafdd73
#
_entry.id   dcc4a3fab58085a6a60410d20dafdd73
#
_cell.length_a   1.000
_cell.length_b   1.000
_cell.length_c   1.000
_cell.angle_alpha   90.00
_cell.angle_beta   90.00
_cell.angle_gamma   90.00
#
_symmetry.space_group_name_H-M   'P 1'
#
loop_
_entity.id
_entity.type
_entity.pdbx_description
1 polymer ?
#
loop_
_entity_poly.entity_id
_entity_poly.type
_entity_poly.pdbx_seq_one_letter_code
_entity_poly.pdbx_strand_id
1 'polypeptide(L)'
;MAFRNPINREVVRLAVPSILANITVPLVGIVDTAIAGHLGDAALIGGIAVGTMLFDLLYWNMGFLRVGTGGITAQAYGRGDMKASIGTFSQGIATSLVVSMIVLAIQWLFAEAMLLLVDCSPEVERVARNYFFIRIWAAPATLSLFVFKGWFIGMQNTVFPMITDLWVNLVNMLASWLLSFYTPLGISGVAVGTLIAQWTGLVLALLLMRSKYRDLMQGTTILHSMKWKYFRRFFSVNSFLFVRSLLMLVVYEGFTIFAARFGDVELAVSSVMMHLLLLYSYFVDGFAYAGEALTGRFIGEQNRPSLNETVKYVFLWGAVIGVVSTVAYAIFPRSIIGILTDNAEVIGASEPYLFWLLLMPVLSCVAFIWDGIYIGATASRSLMICMIWSAGLFIAAFYLCAPRYGAQALYIAYFVHLVVRSVYLTLVARPSVWSRIRILSAATDAIDS
;
A
#
# COMPACT_ATOMS: atom_id res chain seq x y z
N MET A 1 6.67 30.72 -10.76
CA MET A 1 7.69 30.60 -9.69
C MET A 1 7.76 29.23 -9.02
N ALA A 2 6.63 28.55 -8.77
CA ALA A 2 6.63 27.23 -8.10
C ALA A 2 7.45 26.15 -8.82
N PHE A 3 7.41 26.06 -10.14
CA PHE A 3 8.16 25.07 -10.93
C PHE A 3 9.69 25.26 -10.97
N ARG A 4 10.21 26.42 -10.52
CA ARG A 4 11.65 26.68 -10.46
C ARG A 4 12.28 26.27 -9.14
N ASN A 5 11.50 25.92 -8.12
CA ASN A 5 12.01 25.48 -6.83
C ASN A 5 12.61 24.06 -6.95
N PRO A 6 13.88 23.84 -6.52
CA PRO A 6 14.55 22.54 -6.64
C PRO A 6 13.82 21.44 -5.87
N ILE A 7 13.26 21.74 -4.69
CA ILE A 7 12.50 20.76 -3.90
C ILE A 7 11.23 20.33 -4.63
N ASN A 8 10.49 21.27 -5.26
CA ASN A 8 9.32 20.91 -6.05
C ASN A 8 9.68 19.95 -7.20
N ARG A 9 10.79 20.22 -7.89
CA ARG A 9 11.27 19.34 -8.95
C ARG A 9 11.63 17.93 -8.43
N GLU A 10 12.22 17.85 -7.24
CA GLU A 10 12.52 16.56 -6.59
C GLU A 10 11.23 15.81 -6.20
N VAL A 11 10.22 16.50 -5.66
CA VAL A 11 8.91 15.91 -5.34
C VAL A 11 8.31 15.27 -6.59
N VAL A 12 8.22 16.00 -7.69
CA VAL A 12 7.65 15.48 -8.95
C VAL A 12 8.49 14.33 -9.51
N ARG A 13 9.83 14.46 -9.49
CA ARG A 13 10.75 13.41 -9.96
C ARG A 13 10.57 12.08 -9.23
N LEU A 14 10.28 12.13 -7.93
CA LEU A 14 10.04 10.92 -7.13
C LEU A 14 8.60 10.42 -7.24
N ALA A 15 7.61 11.32 -7.38
CA ALA A 15 6.20 10.96 -7.44
C ALA A 15 5.83 10.29 -8.78
N VAL A 16 6.25 10.84 -9.92
CA VAL A 16 5.81 10.37 -11.24
C VAL A 16 6.11 8.90 -11.49
N PRO A 17 7.34 8.37 -11.25
CA PRO A 17 7.59 6.94 -11.43
C PRO A 17 6.70 6.07 -10.53
N SER A 18 6.44 6.50 -9.29
CA SER A 18 5.58 5.76 -8.36
C SER A 18 4.12 5.72 -8.83
N ILE A 19 3.60 6.83 -9.38
CA ILE A 19 2.25 6.88 -9.97
C ILE A 19 2.15 5.92 -11.15
N LEU A 20 3.14 5.94 -12.06
CA LEU A 20 3.15 5.04 -13.22
C LEU A 20 3.15 3.57 -12.83
N ALA A 21 3.91 3.21 -11.78
CA ALA A 21 3.89 1.85 -11.24
C ALA A 21 2.50 1.48 -10.68
N ASN A 22 1.92 2.35 -9.85
CA ASN A 22 0.65 2.08 -9.17
C ASN A 22 -0.52 1.91 -10.14
N ILE A 23 -0.58 2.69 -11.24
CA ILE A 23 -1.64 2.60 -12.26
C ILE A 23 -1.68 1.22 -12.93
N THR A 24 -0.57 0.49 -12.99
CA THR A 24 -0.55 -0.84 -13.62
C THR A 24 -1.09 -1.95 -12.73
N VAL A 25 -1.23 -1.72 -11.43
CA VAL A 25 -1.71 -2.75 -10.48
C VAL A 25 -3.12 -3.25 -10.82
N PRO A 26 -4.13 -2.39 -11.06
CA PRO A 26 -5.46 -2.84 -11.44
C PRO A 26 -5.51 -3.65 -12.73
N LEU A 27 -4.58 -3.38 -13.67
CA LEU A 27 -4.56 -4.09 -14.97
C LEU A 27 -4.31 -5.58 -14.82
N VAL A 28 -3.49 -5.98 -13.85
CA VAL A 28 -3.23 -7.40 -13.54
C VAL A 28 -4.53 -8.11 -13.15
N GLY A 29 -5.31 -7.54 -12.23
CA GLY A 29 -6.58 -8.11 -11.79
C GLY A 29 -7.60 -8.21 -12.93
N ILE A 30 -7.65 -7.23 -13.82
CA ILE A 30 -8.52 -7.24 -15.01
C ILE A 30 -8.10 -8.40 -15.94
N VAL A 31 -6.82 -8.57 -16.21
CA VAL A 31 -6.31 -9.64 -17.08
C VAL A 31 -6.56 -11.02 -16.47
N ASP A 32 -6.30 -11.20 -15.18
CA ASP A 32 -6.53 -12.47 -14.49
C ASP A 32 -8.03 -12.86 -14.54
N THR A 33 -8.93 -11.89 -14.31
CA THR A 33 -10.39 -12.10 -14.43
C THR A 33 -10.81 -12.40 -15.88
N ALA A 34 -10.22 -11.70 -16.86
CA ALA A 34 -10.50 -11.94 -18.27
C ALA A 34 -10.04 -13.34 -18.70
N ILE A 35 -8.88 -13.81 -18.25
CA ILE A 35 -8.40 -15.17 -18.51
C ILE A 35 -9.41 -16.19 -17.96
N ALA A 36 -9.85 -16.03 -16.70
CA ALA A 36 -10.84 -16.91 -16.08
C ALA A 36 -12.16 -16.93 -16.86
N GLY A 37 -12.64 -15.75 -17.30
CA GLY A 37 -13.86 -15.63 -18.08
C GLY A 37 -13.80 -16.32 -19.44
N HIS A 38 -12.65 -16.27 -20.13
CA HIS A 38 -12.47 -16.92 -21.43
C HIS A 38 -12.27 -18.45 -21.33
N LEU A 39 -11.97 -18.99 -20.15
CA LEU A 39 -11.93 -20.43 -19.92
C LEU A 39 -13.33 -21.06 -19.74
N GLY A 40 -14.38 -20.22 -19.68
CA GLY A 40 -15.77 -20.62 -19.91
C GLY A 40 -16.56 -21.13 -18.70
N ASP A 41 -15.99 -21.13 -17.48
CA ASP A 41 -16.67 -21.58 -16.27
C ASP A 41 -16.75 -20.46 -15.22
N ALA A 42 -17.95 -20.12 -14.77
CA ALA A 42 -18.17 -19.11 -13.73
C ALA A 42 -17.46 -19.44 -12.40
N ALA A 43 -17.30 -20.73 -12.08
CA ALA A 43 -16.59 -21.19 -10.89
C ALA A 43 -15.09 -20.79 -10.94
N LEU A 44 -14.48 -20.65 -12.12
CA LEU A 44 -13.10 -20.22 -12.27
C LEU A 44 -12.94 -18.75 -11.90
N ILE A 45 -13.87 -17.90 -12.30
CA ILE A 45 -13.88 -16.47 -11.94
C ILE A 45 -14.03 -16.33 -10.42
N GLY A 46 -15.02 -17.04 -9.84
CA GLY A 46 -15.23 -17.05 -8.39
C GLY A 46 -14.02 -17.57 -7.63
N GLY A 47 -13.38 -18.63 -8.13
CA GLY A 47 -12.20 -19.23 -7.51
C GLY A 47 -10.99 -18.30 -7.49
N ILE A 48 -10.72 -17.57 -8.60
CA ILE A 48 -9.66 -16.53 -8.63
C ILE A 48 -10.01 -15.39 -7.68
N ALA A 49 -11.26 -14.93 -7.66
CA ALA A 49 -11.69 -13.84 -6.78
C ALA A 49 -11.46 -14.19 -5.30
N VAL A 50 -11.93 -15.37 -4.87
CA VAL A 50 -11.70 -15.88 -3.50
C VAL A 50 -10.21 -16.07 -3.23
N GLY A 51 -9.48 -16.71 -4.15
CA GLY A 51 -8.04 -16.91 -4.00
C GLY A 51 -7.26 -15.60 -3.89
N THR A 52 -7.61 -14.57 -4.66
CA THR A 52 -7.00 -13.23 -4.59
C THR A 52 -7.31 -12.55 -3.25
N MET A 53 -8.56 -12.64 -2.78
CA MET A 53 -8.97 -12.14 -1.47
C MET A 53 -8.11 -12.73 -0.33
N LEU A 54 -7.79 -14.03 -0.37
CA LEU A 54 -6.92 -14.66 0.62
C LEU A 54 -5.51 -14.01 0.64
N PHE A 55 -4.97 -13.68 -0.53
CA PHE A 55 -3.67 -13.01 -0.63
C PHE A 55 -3.73 -11.55 -0.23
N ASP A 56 -4.81 -10.84 -0.51
CA ASP A 56 -4.99 -9.44 -0.10
C ASP A 56 -5.02 -9.36 1.43
N LEU A 57 -5.76 -10.24 2.11
CA LEU A 57 -5.75 -10.34 3.57
C LEU A 57 -4.37 -10.64 4.15
N LEU A 58 -3.60 -11.51 3.48
CA LEU A 58 -2.27 -11.91 3.94
C LEU A 58 -1.24 -10.81 3.69
N TYR A 59 -1.14 -10.29 2.47
CA TYR A 59 -0.06 -9.40 2.06
C TYR A 59 -0.30 -7.94 2.40
N TRP A 60 -1.56 -7.48 2.50
CA TRP A 60 -1.86 -6.13 2.96
C TRP A 60 -1.19 -5.82 4.31
N ASN A 61 -1.30 -6.77 5.24
CA ASN A 61 -0.70 -6.63 6.55
C ASN A 61 0.84 -6.68 6.52
N MET A 62 1.44 -7.27 5.49
CA MET A 62 2.90 -7.34 5.35
C MET A 62 3.50 -6.08 4.71
N GLY A 63 2.67 -5.14 4.27
CA GLY A 63 3.10 -3.84 3.72
C GLY A 63 3.98 -3.01 4.67
N PHE A 64 3.96 -3.31 5.98
CA PHE A 64 4.86 -2.69 6.96
C PHE A 64 6.34 -2.89 6.62
N LEU A 65 6.71 -4.00 5.97
CA LEU A 65 8.08 -4.27 5.52
C LEU A 65 8.58 -3.19 4.56
N ARG A 66 7.75 -2.76 3.60
CA ARG A 66 8.07 -1.66 2.70
C ARG A 66 8.20 -0.34 3.46
N VAL A 67 7.16 -0.03 4.24
CA VAL A 67 6.98 1.25 4.91
C VAL A 67 8.08 1.49 5.94
N GLY A 68 8.36 0.52 6.80
CA GLY A 68 9.37 0.64 7.84
C GLY A 68 10.80 0.68 7.27
N THR A 69 11.08 -0.11 6.24
CA THR A 69 12.37 -0.07 5.55
C THR A 69 12.59 1.28 4.89
N GLY A 70 11.58 1.84 4.21
CA GLY A 70 11.67 3.11 3.48
C GLY A 70 12.03 4.28 4.39
N GLY A 71 11.26 4.50 5.45
CA GLY A 71 11.47 5.63 6.36
C GLY A 71 12.82 5.58 7.09
N ILE A 72 13.25 4.41 7.59
CA ILE A 72 14.54 4.26 8.27
C ILE A 72 15.70 4.48 7.28
N THR A 73 15.59 3.93 6.07
CA THR A 73 16.59 4.10 5.01
C THR A 73 16.71 5.55 4.58
N ALA A 74 15.59 6.28 4.40
CA ALA A 74 15.60 7.67 4.01
C ALA A 74 16.32 8.56 5.04
N GLN A 75 16.15 8.29 6.33
CA GLN A 75 16.89 8.99 7.37
C GLN A 75 18.39 8.64 7.38
N ALA A 76 18.74 7.38 7.15
CA ALA A 76 20.14 6.95 7.03
C ALA A 76 20.80 7.61 5.82
N TYR A 77 20.10 7.66 4.69
CA TYR A 77 20.56 8.36 3.47
C TYR A 77 20.83 9.84 3.75
N GLY A 78 19.91 10.54 4.41
CA GLY A 78 20.07 11.94 4.75
C GLY A 78 21.26 12.23 5.68
N ARG A 79 21.60 11.31 6.57
CA ARG A 79 22.82 11.41 7.42
C ARG A 79 24.12 11.07 6.69
N GLY A 80 24.04 10.58 5.44
CA GLY A 80 25.20 10.03 4.74
C GLY A 80 25.67 8.67 5.29
N ASP A 81 24.89 8.05 6.19
CA ASP A 81 25.21 6.77 6.82
C ASP A 81 24.76 5.59 5.95
N MET A 82 25.54 5.33 4.92
CA MET A 82 25.26 4.25 3.98
C MET A 82 25.36 2.85 4.62
N LYS A 83 26.17 2.70 5.69
CA LYS A 83 26.26 1.45 6.45
C LYS A 83 24.95 1.15 7.17
N ALA A 84 24.33 2.16 7.81
CA ALA A 84 23.03 2.01 8.43
C ALA A 84 21.92 1.73 7.38
N SER A 85 22.00 2.34 6.20
CA SER A 85 21.06 2.05 5.10
C SER A 85 21.10 0.59 4.67
N ILE A 86 22.29 0.02 4.45
CA ILE A 86 22.45 -1.40 4.10
C ILE A 86 22.08 -2.29 5.28
N GLY A 87 22.39 -1.87 6.50
CA GLY A 87 21.95 -2.57 7.70
C GLY A 87 20.43 -2.70 7.77
N THR A 88 19.70 -1.61 7.47
CA THR A 88 18.23 -1.60 7.39
C THR A 88 17.72 -2.56 6.31
N PHE A 89 18.33 -2.55 5.13
CA PHE A 89 18.02 -3.48 4.05
C PHE A 89 18.19 -4.94 4.50
N SER A 90 19.34 -5.27 5.09
CA SER A 90 19.64 -6.63 5.56
C SER A 90 18.65 -7.10 6.65
N GLN A 91 18.28 -6.21 7.59
CA GLN A 91 17.25 -6.48 8.59
C GLN A 91 15.88 -6.71 7.95
N GLY A 92 15.52 -5.91 6.96
CA GLY A 92 14.29 -6.06 6.19
C GLY A 92 14.23 -7.42 5.48
N ILE A 93 15.30 -7.80 4.74
CA ILE A 93 15.37 -9.08 4.03
C ILE A 93 15.32 -10.26 5.01
N ALA A 94 16.07 -10.21 6.11
CA ALA A 94 16.01 -11.26 7.12
C ALA A 94 14.60 -11.42 7.70
N THR A 95 13.93 -10.30 8.01
CA THR A 95 12.54 -10.30 8.50
C THR A 95 11.59 -10.83 7.44
N SER A 96 11.72 -10.44 6.18
CA SER A 96 10.86 -10.91 5.08
C SER A 96 10.99 -12.42 4.88
N LEU A 97 12.20 -12.96 4.96
CA LEU A 97 12.43 -14.40 4.85
C LEU A 97 11.84 -15.17 6.05
N VAL A 98 12.05 -14.69 7.29
CA VAL A 98 11.45 -15.31 8.47
C VAL A 98 9.92 -15.29 8.40
N VAL A 99 9.31 -14.15 8.04
CA VAL A 99 7.86 -14.04 7.88
C VAL A 99 7.37 -14.95 6.76
N SER A 100 8.09 -15.05 5.64
CA SER A 100 7.74 -15.95 4.54
C SER A 100 7.75 -17.41 4.99
N MET A 101 8.75 -17.81 5.76
CA MET A 101 8.82 -19.17 6.31
C MET A 101 7.66 -19.47 7.27
N ILE A 102 7.27 -18.49 8.10
CA ILE A 102 6.09 -18.62 8.97
C ILE A 102 4.83 -18.78 8.12
N VAL A 103 4.64 -17.92 7.10
CA VAL A 103 3.50 -17.99 6.18
C VAL A 103 3.42 -19.35 5.48
N LEU A 104 4.55 -19.85 4.98
CA LEU A 104 4.62 -21.18 4.37
C LEU A 104 4.36 -22.31 5.37
N ALA A 105 4.78 -22.17 6.62
CA ALA A 105 4.55 -23.18 7.65
C ALA A 105 3.06 -23.27 8.06
N ILE A 106 2.36 -22.11 8.12
CA ILE A 106 0.96 -22.04 8.54
C ILE A 106 -0.03 -22.04 7.38
N GLN A 107 0.42 -22.18 6.12
CA GLN A 107 -0.41 -22.01 4.92
C GLN A 107 -1.67 -22.89 4.94
N TRP A 108 -1.58 -24.13 5.43
CA TRP A 108 -2.72 -25.04 5.55
C TRP A 108 -3.76 -24.52 6.55
N LEU A 109 -3.30 -24.16 7.75
CA LEU A 109 -4.18 -23.65 8.80
C LEU A 109 -4.87 -22.34 8.34
N PHE A 110 -4.12 -21.45 7.69
CA PHE A 110 -4.65 -20.19 7.17
C PHE A 110 -5.71 -20.44 6.08
N ALA A 111 -5.41 -21.29 5.09
CA ALA A 111 -6.32 -21.58 4.00
C ALA A 111 -7.64 -22.20 4.52
N GLU A 112 -7.57 -23.22 5.39
CA GLU A 112 -8.75 -23.84 5.98
C GLU A 112 -9.57 -22.84 6.79
N ALA A 113 -8.93 -22.07 7.68
CA ALA A 113 -9.63 -21.10 8.51
C ALA A 113 -10.34 -20.02 7.68
N MET A 114 -9.71 -19.55 6.59
CA MET A 114 -10.32 -18.54 5.73
C MET A 114 -11.41 -19.11 4.84
N LEU A 115 -11.23 -20.28 4.24
CA LEU A 115 -12.24 -20.91 3.39
C LEU A 115 -13.49 -21.32 4.18
N LEU A 116 -13.35 -21.66 5.47
CA LEU A 116 -14.50 -21.89 6.36
C LEU A 116 -15.34 -20.61 6.61
N LEU A 117 -14.76 -19.43 6.44
CA LEU A 117 -15.46 -18.16 6.60
C LEU A 117 -16.13 -17.68 5.30
N VAL A 118 -15.73 -18.25 4.16
CA VAL A 118 -16.26 -17.88 2.84
C VAL A 118 -17.30 -18.92 2.42
N ASP A 119 -18.57 -18.49 2.39
CA ASP A 119 -19.67 -19.34 1.89
C ASP A 119 -19.65 -19.36 0.37
N CYS A 120 -19.06 -20.41 -0.22
CA CYS A 120 -18.93 -20.58 -1.66
C CYS A 120 -19.19 -22.04 -2.07
N SER A 121 -19.44 -22.26 -3.37
CA SER A 121 -19.66 -23.61 -3.90
C SER A 121 -18.38 -24.46 -3.79
N PRO A 122 -18.49 -25.79 -3.68
CA PRO A 122 -17.33 -26.68 -3.61
C PRO A 122 -16.39 -26.56 -4.81
N GLU A 123 -16.90 -26.16 -5.97
CA GLU A 123 -16.10 -25.94 -7.18
C GLU A 123 -15.25 -24.68 -7.08
N VAL A 124 -15.83 -23.57 -6.60
CA VAL A 124 -15.14 -22.32 -6.33
C VAL A 124 -14.08 -22.53 -5.26
N GLU A 125 -14.41 -23.23 -4.17
CA GLU A 125 -13.45 -23.55 -3.11
C GLU A 125 -12.26 -24.35 -3.64
N ARG A 126 -12.50 -25.36 -4.46
CA ARG A 126 -11.42 -26.19 -5.06
C ARG A 126 -10.49 -25.35 -5.92
N VAL A 127 -11.01 -24.44 -6.73
CA VAL A 127 -10.22 -23.55 -7.57
C VAL A 127 -9.41 -22.57 -6.72
N ALA A 128 -10.05 -21.93 -5.73
CA ALA A 128 -9.39 -20.99 -4.81
C ALA A 128 -8.27 -21.67 -4.01
N ARG A 129 -8.50 -22.88 -3.52
CA ARG A 129 -7.53 -23.71 -2.81
C ARG A 129 -6.31 -24.03 -3.68
N ASN A 130 -6.55 -24.49 -4.89
CA ASN A 130 -5.48 -24.79 -5.86
C ASN A 130 -4.65 -23.55 -6.20
N TYR A 131 -5.34 -22.44 -6.49
CA TYR A 131 -4.70 -21.15 -6.76
C TYR A 131 -3.84 -20.68 -5.58
N PHE A 132 -4.34 -20.81 -4.34
CA PHE A 132 -3.64 -20.41 -3.13
C PHE A 132 -2.36 -21.23 -2.94
N PHE A 133 -2.44 -22.58 -2.98
CA PHE A 133 -1.29 -23.45 -2.71
C PHE A 133 -0.19 -23.38 -3.78
N ILE A 134 -0.51 -22.94 -4.99
CA ILE A 134 0.50 -22.65 -6.01
C ILE A 134 1.14 -21.27 -5.75
N ARG A 135 0.33 -20.24 -5.60
CA ARG A 135 0.80 -18.84 -5.52
C ARG A 135 1.54 -18.54 -4.22
N ILE A 136 1.25 -19.25 -3.12
CA ILE A 136 1.88 -19.00 -1.82
C ILE A 136 3.41 -19.17 -1.84
N TRP A 137 3.94 -20.00 -2.73
CA TRP A 137 5.38 -20.15 -2.94
C TRP A 137 6.08 -18.92 -3.49
N ALA A 138 5.32 -17.91 -3.91
CA ALA A 138 5.86 -16.59 -4.22
C ALA A 138 6.14 -15.74 -2.95
N ALA A 139 5.70 -16.14 -1.76
CA ALA A 139 5.81 -15.34 -0.54
C ALA A 139 7.24 -14.84 -0.26
N PRO A 140 8.31 -15.65 -0.35
CA PRO A 140 9.67 -15.16 -0.14
C PRO A 140 10.07 -14.06 -1.13
N ALA A 141 9.67 -14.18 -2.40
CA ALA A 141 9.94 -13.19 -3.42
C ALA A 141 9.12 -11.92 -3.20
N THR A 142 7.82 -12.03 -2.99
CA THR A 142 6.89 -10.91 -2.78
C THR A 142 7.28 -10.07 -1.55
N LEU A 143 7.52 -10.72 -0.40
CA LEU A 143 7.89 -9.99 0.82
C LEU A 143 9.29 -9.37 0.73
N SER A 144 10.22 -10.01 0.02
CA SER A 144 11.52 -9.41 -0.26
C SER A 144 11.39 -8.19 -1.19
N LEU A 145 10.53 -8.24 -2.20
CA LEU A 145 10.24 -7.10 -3.09
C LEU A 145 9.66 -5.90 -2.33
N PHE A 146 8.84 -6.11 -1.28
CA PHE A 146 8.43 -5.02 -0.41
C PHE A 146 9.62 -4.32 0.25
N VAL A 147 10.61 -5.08 0.72
CA VAL A 147 11.83 -4.53 1.31
C VAL A 147 12.64 -3.75 0.26
N PHE A 148 12.85 -4.33 -0.93
CA PHE A 148 13.54 -3.65 -2.04
C PHE A 148 12.85 -2.34 -2.41
N LYS A 149 11.53 -2.35 -2.57
CA LYS A 149 10.73 -1.16 -2.89
C LYS A 149 10.91 -0.07 -1.83
N GLY A 150 10.76 -0.42 -0.54
CA GLY A 150 10.98 0.52 0.56
C GLY A 150 12.42 1.06 0.58
N TRP A 151 13.41 0.20 0.44
CA TRP A 151 14.81 0.60 0.44
C TRP A 151 15.16 1.52 -0.73
N PHE A 152 14.75 1.21 -1.96
CA PHE A 152 14.98 2.07 -3.12
C PHE A 152 14.33 3.44 -2.96
N ILE A 153 13.08 3.51 -2.46
CA ILE A 153 12.39 4.78 -2.17
C ILE A 153 13.19 5.58 -1.14
N GLY A 154 13.63 4.94 -0.05
CA GLY A 154 14.48 5.55 0.97
C GLY A 154 15.83 6.05 0.43
N MET A 155 16.40 5.36 -0.56
CA MET A 155 17.60 5.77 -1.30
C MET A 155 17.32 6.84 -2.37
N GLN A 156 16.18 7.51 -2.32
CA GLN A 156 15.76 8.56 -3.28
C GLN A 156 15.66 8.07 -4.73
N ASN A 157 15.39 6.80 -4.93
CA ASN A 157 15.29 6.16 -6.24
C ASN A 157 13.94 5.47 -6.41
N THR A 158 12.96 6.14 -7.00
CA THR A 158 11.64 5.59 -7.31
C THR A 158 11.55 4.95 -8.69
N VAL A 159 12.59 5.11 -9.52
CA VAL A 159 12.65 4.51 -10.86
C VAL A 159 12.86 2.98 -10.77
N PHE A 160 13.69 2.51 -9.86
CA PHE A 160 13.93 1.07 -9.71
C PHE A 160 12.69 0.31 -9.24
N PRO A 161 11.96 0.76 -8.20
CA PRO A 161 10.65 0.20 -7.88
C PRO A 161 9.70 0.20 -9.08
N MET A 162 9.60 1.31 -9.82
CA MET A 162 8.74 1.39 -11.01
C MET A 162 9.12 0.33 -12.05
N ILE A 163 10.40 0.20 -12.40
CA ILE A 163 10.85 -0.80 -13.35
C ILE A 163 10.53 -2.21 -12.87
N THR A 164 10.73 -2.48 -11.57
CA THR A 164 10.45 -3.79 -10.98
C THR A 164 8.96 -4.10 -10.98
N ASP A 165 8.11 -3.15 -10.58
CA ASP A 165 6.66 -3.31 -10.55
C ASP A 165 6.10 -3.51 -11.98
N LEU A 166 6.56 -2.71 -12.96
CA LEU A 166 6.17 -2.86 -14.36
C LEU A 166 6.59 -4.21 -14.92
N TRP A 167 7.79 -4.68 -14.59
CA TRP A 167 8.28 -6.01 -15.00
C TRP A 167 7.41 -7.12 -14.40
N VAL A 168 7.17 -7.08 -13.11
CA VAL A 168 6.33 -8.08 -12.41
C VAL A 168 4.94 -8.12 -13.04
N ASN A 169 4.30 -6.96 -13.26
CA ASN A 169 2.97 -6.89 -13.84
C ASN A 169 2.94 -7.39 -15.29
N LEU A 170 3.92 -7.00 -16.12
CA LEU A 170 4.02 -7.46 -17.50
C LEU A 170 4.25 -8.97 -17.58
N VAL A 171 5.22 -9.49 -16.84
CA VAL A 171 5.52 -10.94 -16.80
C VAL A 171 4.32 -11.72 -16.26
N ASN A 172 3.64 -11.20 -15.23
CA ASN A 172 2.43 -11.83 -14.71
C ASN A 172 1.37 -11.95 -15.80
N MET A 173 0.98 -10.86 -16.48
CA MET A 173 -0.04 -10.88 -17.51
C MET A 173 0.33 -11.82 -18.67
N LEU A 174 1.58 -11.76 -19.15
CA LEU A 174 2.04 -12.60 -20.24
C LEU A 174 2.13 -14.09 -19.85
N ALA A 175 2.73 -14.39 -18.70
CA ALA A 175 2.88 -15.77 -18.24
C ALA A 175 1.54 -16.39 -17.88
N SER A 176 0.65 -15.66 -17.20
CA SER A 176 -0.71 -16.10 -16.89
C SER A 176 -1.48 -16.43 -18.18
N TRP A 177 -1.42 -15.56 -19.18
CA TRP A 177 -2.07 -15.79 -20.48
C TRP A 177 -1.48 -16.99 -21.21
N LEU A 178 -0.15 -17.06 -21.39
CA LEU A 178 0.52 -18.15 -22.07
C LEU A 178 0.26 -19.50 -21.39
N LEU A 179 0.39 -19.57 -20.06
CA LEU A 179 0.24 -20.82 -19.33
C LEU A 179 -1.21 -21.28 -19.27
N SER A 180 -2.17 -20.37 -19.23
CA SER A 180 -3.59 -20.74 -19.17
C SER A 180 -4.14 -21.24 -20.50
N PHE A 181 -3.71 -20.69 -21.63
CA PHE A 181 -4.27 -21.05 -22.94
C PHE A 181 -3.42 -22.03 -23.75
N TYR A 182 -2.11 -22.07 -23.56
CA TYR A 182 -1.21 -22.91 -24.37
C TYR A 182 -0.62 -24.10 -23.61
N THR A 183 -1.00 -24.30 -22.34
CA THR A 183 -0.57 -25.47 -21.55
C THR A 183 -1.78 -26.15 -20.90
N PRO A 184 -1.64 -27.40 -20.45
CA PRO A 184 -2.74 -28.11 -19.75
C PRO A 184 -3.05 -27.56 -18.35
N LEU A 185 -2.40 -26.48 -17.91
CA LEU A 185 -2.59 -25.88 -16.60
C LEU A 185 -3.94 -25.16 -16.45
N GLY A 186 -4.54 -24.68 -17.55
CA GLY A 186 -5.79 -23.94 -17.50
C GLY A 186 -5.72 -22.79 -16.49
N ILE A 187 -6.71 -22.72 -15.59
CA ILE A 187 -6.78 -21.66 -14.56
C ILE A 187 -5.60 -21.64 -13.59
N SER A 188 -4.95 -22.78 -13.32
CA SER A 188 -3.75 -22.83 -12.49
C SER A 188 -2.56 -22.10 -13.13
N GLY A 189 -2.60 -21.87 -14.46
CA GLY A 189 -1.65 -21.07 -15.19
C GLY A 189 -1.55 -19.63 -14.66
N VAL A 190 -2.65 -19.05 -14.18
CA VAL A 190 -2.68 -17.71 -13.57
C VAL A 190 -1.84 -17.69 -12.28
N ALA A 191 -1.99 -18.69 -11.41
CA ALA A 191 -1.20 -18.79 -10.18
C ALA A 191 0.27 -19.01 -10.44
N VAL A 192 0.61 -19.88 -11.40
CA VAL A 192 2.00 -20.13 -11.83
C VAL A 192 2.60 -18.90 -12.50
N GLY A 193 1.83 -18.18 -13.33
CA GLY A 193 2.23 -16.92 -13.95
C GLY A 193 2.62 -15.87 -12.90
N THR A 194 1.82 -15.72 -11.85
CA THR A 194 2.12 -14.84 -10.71
C THR A 194 3.41 -15.30 -9.98
N LEU A 195 3.56 -16.60 -9.75
CA LEU A 195 4.76 -17.16 -9.13
C LEU A 195 6.02 -16.80 -9.92
N ILE A 196 6.03 -17.02 -11.22
CA ILE A 196 7.13 -16.68 -12.11
C ILE A 196 7.41 -15.17 -12.09
N ALA A 197 6.37 -14.34 -12.16
CA ALA A 197 6.50 -12.90 -12.14
C ALA A 197 7.21 -12.38 -10.89
N GLN A 198 6.81 -12.86 -9.71
CA GLN A 198 7.40 -12.44 -8.44
C GLN A 198 8.88 -12.85 -8.32
N TRP A 199 9.22 -14.08 -8.69
CA TRP A 199 10.61 -14.55 -8.63
C TRP A 199 11.50 -13.85 -9.67
N THR A 200 11.03 -13.63 -10.88
CA THR A 200 11.79 -12.88 -11.90
C THR A 200 11.92 -11.40 -11.53
N GLY A 201 10.89 -10.82 -10.89
CA GLY A 201 10.95 -9.48 -10.32
C GLY A 201 12.00 -9.36 -9.21
N LEU A 202 12.12 -10.36 -8.33
CA LEU A 202 13.16 -10.39 -7.30
C LEU A 202 14.56 -10.45 -7.93
N VAL A 203 14.74 -11.29 -8.96
CA VAL A 203 16.02 -11.35 -9.69
C VAL A 203 16.35 -9.99 -10.32
N LEU A 204 15.37 -9.33 -10.95
CA LEU A 204 15.55 -8.00 -11.51
C LEU A 204 15.91 -6.96 -10.45
N ALA A 205 15.23 -6.96 -9.29
CA ALA A 205 15.54 -6.04 -8.19
C ALA A 205 16.98 -6.24 -7.65
N LEU A 206 17.45 -7.49 -7.56
CA LEU A 206 18.83 -7.82 -7.21
C LEU A 206 19.83 -7.31 -8.25
N LEU A 207 19.52 -7.47 -9.54
CA LEU A 207 20.38 -6.98 -10.63
C LEU A 207 20.45 -5.44 -10.61
N LEU A 208 19.32 -4.76 -10.43
CA LEU A 208 19.27 -3.30 -10.33
C LEU A 208 20.04 -2.81 -9.10
N MET A 209 19.90 -3.48 -7.95
CA MET A 209 20.68 -3.17 -6.77
C MET A 209 22.17 -3.34 -7.01
N ARG A 210 22.59 -4.46 -7.61
CA ARG A 210 23.98 -4.73 -7.93
C ARG A 210 24.56 -3.71 -8.95
N SER A 211 23.77 -3.26 -9.92
CA SER A 211 24.24 -2.33 -10.96
C SER A 211 24.61 -0.96 -10.41
N LYS A 212 23.86 -0.45 -9.45
CA LYS A 212 24.04 0.93 -8.94
C LYS A 212 24.67 1.01 -7.55
N TYR A 213 24.49 -0.02 -6.72
CA TYR A 213 24.86 0.02 -5.29
C TYR A 213 25.91 -1.03 -4.92
N ARG A 214 26.62 -1.59 -5.91
CA ARG A 214 27.63 -2.65 -5.69
C ARG A 214 28.69 -2.26 -4.67
N ASP A 215 29.23 -1.05 -4.77
CA ASP A 215 30.33 -0.58 -3.92
C ASP A 215 29.89 -0.43 -2.46
N LEU A 216 28.62 -0.06 -2.26
CA LEU A 216 28.04 0.03 -0.90
C LEU A 216 27.90 -1.35 -0.24
N MET A 217 27.67 -2.39 -1.03
CA MET A 217 27.51 -3.77 -0.51
C MET A 217 28.84 -4.40 -0.09
N GLN A 218 29.96 -4.05 -0.74
CA GLN A 218 31.24 -4.67 -0.47
C GLN A 218 31.89 -4.28 0.87
N GLY A 219 31.47 -3.17 1.49
CA GLY A 219 32.02 -2.64 2.73
C GLY A 219 31.26 -2.97 4.01
N THR A 220 30.17 -3.76 3.95
CA THR A 220 29.28 -3.91 5.08
C THR A 220 29.15 -5.38 5.49
N THR A 221 29.49 -5.69 6.74
CA THR A 221 29.28 -7.04 7.30
C THR A 221 27.81 -7.15 7.71
N ILE A 222 27.02 -7.92 6.97
CA ILE A 222 25.58 -8.17 7.19
C ILE A 222 25.34 -8.65 8.64
N LEU A 223 26.21 -9.51 9.19
CA LEU A 223 26.13 -10.00 10.57
C LEU A 223 26.18 -8.88 11.63
N HIS A 224 26.88 -7.77 11.35
CA HIS A 224 26.96 -6.68 12.33
C HIS A 224 25.63 -5.93 12.48
N SER A 225 24.88 -5.77 11.40
CA SER A 225 23.57 -5.13 11.40
C SER A 225 22.49 -5.97 12.09
N MET A 226 22.71 -7.28 12.24
CA MET A 226 21.81 -8.21 12.92
C MET A 226 21.94 -8.22 14.44
N LYS A 227 22.88 -7.44 15.03
CA LYS A 227 22.97 -7.29 16.49
C LYS A 227 21.66 -6.73 17.03
N TRP A 228 21.16 -7.29 18.14
CA TRP A 228 19.88 -6.94 18.75
C TRP A 228 19.70 -5.44 19.01
N LYS A 229 20.75 -4.71 19.34
CA LYS A 229 20.72 -3.25 19.57
C LYS A 229 20.16 -2.49 18.35
N TYR A 230 20.57 -2.86 17.12
CA TYR A 230 20.13 -2.21 15.88
C TYR A 230 18.79 -2.78 15.41
N PHE A 231 18.59 -4.09 15.55
CA PHE A 231 17.37 -4.79 15.17
C PHE A 231 16.15 -4.32 15.99
N ARG A 232 16.34 -4.00 17.28
CA ARG A 232 15.28 -3.51 18.17
C ARG A 232 14.57 -2.27 17.61
N ARG A 233 15.32 -1.31 17.04
CA ARG A 233 14.72 -0.10 16.44
C ARG A 233 13.88 -0.46 15.21
N PHE A 234 14.43 -1.29 14.32
CA PHE A 234 13.73 -1.78 13.14
C PHE A 234 12.44 -2.50 13.53
N PHE A 235 12.53 -3.42 14.48
CA PHE A 235 11.40 -4.19 14.98
C PHE A 235 10.32 -3.29 15.62
N SER A 236 10.71 -2.33 16.46
CA SER A 236 9.76 -1.40 17.11
C SER A 236 8.98 -0.57 16.09
N VAL A 237 9.66 0.00 15.08
CA VAL A 237 8.98 0.78 14.03
C VAL A 237 7.99 -0.10 13.27
N ASN A 238 8.43 -1.29 12.87
CA ASN A 238 7.61 -2.21 12.09
C ASN A 238 6.43 -2.79 12.88
N SER A 239 6.57 -3.04 14.20
CA SER A 239 5.47 -3.49 15.05
C SER A 239 4.33 -2.48 15.11
N PHE A 240 4.65 -1.19 15.28
CA PHE A 240 3.61 -0.14 15.27
C PHE A 240 2.93 -0.04 13.89
N LEU A 241 3.68 -0.18 12.80
CA LEU A 241 3.13 -0.17 11.46
C LEU A 241 2.27 -1.41 11.17
N PHE A 242 2.65 -2.58 11.69
CA PHE A 242 1.85 -3.80 11.59
C PHE A 242 0.49 -3.62 12.28
N VAL A 243 0.47 -3.14 13.53
CA VAL A 243 -0.79 -2.85 14.25
C VAL A 243 -1.62 -1.81 13.50
N ARG A 244 -0.99 -0.76 12.95
CA ARG A 244 -1.67 0.21 12.09
C ARG A 244 -2.34 -0.45 10.89
N SER A 245 -1.64 -1.38 10.21
CA SER A 245 -2.19 -2.07 9.03
C SER A 245 -3.39 -2.95 9.38
N LEU A 246 -3.35 -3.65 10.54
CA LEU A 246 -4.51 -4.39 11.03
C LEU A 246 -5.72 -3.49 11.28
N LEU A 247 -5.51 -2.32 11.88
CA LEU A 247 -6.59 -1.36 12.12
C LEU A 247 -7.13 -0.75 10.82
N MET A 248 -6.28 -0.55 9.80
CA MET A 248 -6.75 -0.16 8.46
C MET A 248 -7.63 -1.24 7.85
N LEU A 249 -7.22 -2.51 7.95
CA LEU A 249 -8.01 -3.64 7.45
C LEU A 249 -9.40 -3.66 8.12
N VAL A 250 -9.47 -3.42 9.44
CA VAL A 250 -10.75 -3.33 10.17
C VAL A 250 -11.67 -2.24 9.58
N VAL A 251 -11.14 -1.12 9.12
CA VAL A 251 -11.94 -0.06 8.50
C VAL A 251 -12.39 -0.45 7.09
N TYR A 252 -11.49 -0.96 6.23
CA TYR A 252 -11.82 -1.30 4.86
C TYR A 252 -12.76 -2.51 4.76
N GLU A 253 -12.45 -3.59 5.47
CA GLU A 253 -13.31 -4.76 5.53
C GLU A 253 -14.60 -4.48 6.31
N GLY A 254 -14.50 -3.69 7.39
CA GLY A 254 -15.67 -3.24 8.15
C GLY A 254 -16.64 -2.44 7.29
N PHE A 255 -16.13 -1.60 6.38
CA PHE A 255 -16.97 -0.88 5.42
C PHE A 255 -17.78 -1.84 4.54
N THR A 256 -17.14 -2.87 3.98
CA THR A 256 -17.78 -3.89 3.16
C THR A 256 -18.78 -4.75 3.96
N ILE A 257 -18.39 -5.20 5.15
CA ILE A 257 -19.26 -5.99 6.04
C ILE A 257 -20.50 -5.20 6.47
N PHE A 258 -20.33 -3.90 6.74
CA PHE A 258 -21.46 -3.04 7.09
C PHE A 258 -22.35 -2.74 5.89
N ALA A 259 -21.79 -2.60 4.69
CA ALA A 259 -22.55 -2.42 3.45
C ALA A 259 -23.47 -3.61 3.17
N ALA A 260 -22.99 -4.84 3.37
CA ALA A 260 -23.76 -6.07 3.17
C ALA A 260 -25.06 -6.14 4.00
N ARG A 261 -25.17 -5.39 5.11
CA ARG A 261 -26.39 -5.34 5.94
C ARG A 261 -27.54 -4.60 5.27
N PHE A 262 -27.27 -3.79 4.26
CA PHE A 262 -28.27 -2.98 3.58
C PHE A 262 -28.77 -3.63 2.26
N GLY A 263 -28.26 -4.80 1.92
CA GLY A 263 -28.63 -5.55 0.74
C GLY A 263 -27.60 -5.51 -0.38
N ASP A 264 -27.85 -6.33 -1.41
CA ASP A 264 -26.86 -6.60 -2.47
C ASP A 264 -26.57 -5.37 -3.32
N VAL A 265 -27.58 -4.54 -3.59
CA VAL A 265 -27.42 -3.32 -4.40
C VAL A 265 -26.53 -2.30 -3.68
N GLU A 266 -26.78 -2.05 -2.39
CA GLU A 266 -25.96 -1.17 -1.55
C GLU A 266 -24.53 -1.68 -1.39
N LEU A 267 -24.37 -3.00 -1.27
CA LEU A 267 -23.04 -3.62 -1.24
C LEU A 267 -22.29 -3.37 -2.56
N ALA A 268 -22.97 -3.55 -3.69
CA ALA A 268 -22.38 -3.30 -5.01
C ALA A 268 -22.01 -1.83 -5.20
N VAL A 269 -22.91 -0.90 -4.85
CA VAL A 269 -22.63 0.56 -4.89
C VAL A 269 -21.44 0.90 -4.02
N SER A 270 -21.42 0.41 -2.79
CA SER A 270 -20.33 0.66 -1.83
C SER A 270 -18.99 0.14 -2.34
N SER A 271 -18.99 -1.05 -2.96
CA SER A 271 -17.81 -1.62 -3.60
C SER A 271 -17.29 -0.73 -4.73
N VAL A 272 -18.17 -0.26 -5.63
CA VAL A 272 -17.81 0.67 -6.72
C VAL A 272 -17.19 1.95 -6.16
N MET A 273 -17.80 2.55 -5.13
CA MET A 273 -17.30 3.77 -4.51
C MET A 273 -15.90 3.58 -3.89
N MET A 274 -15.66 2.44 -3.23
CA MET A 274 -14.34 2.11 -2.68
C MET A 274 -13.29 1.89 -3.77
N HIS A 275 -13.64 1.25 -4.89
CA HIS A 275 -12.72 1.11 -6.02
C HIS A 275 -12.34 2.46 -6.64
N LEU A 276 -13.30 3.42 -6.72
CA LEU A 276 -13.01 4.78 -7.18
C LEU A 276 -12.10 5.54 -6.22
N LEU A 277 -12.24 5.33 -4.91
CA LEU A 277 -11.31 5.86 -3.92
C LEU A 277 -9.91 5.25 -4.09
N LEU A 278 -9.80 3.94 -4.28
CA LEU A 278 -8.53 3.25 -4.50
C LEU A 278 -7.84 3.75 -5.78
N LEU A 279 -8.60 3.95 -6.85
CA LEU A 279 -8.08 4.52 -8.10
C LEU A 279 -7.48 5.91 -7.87
N TYR A 280 -8.19 6.77 -7.14
CA TYR A 280 -7.69 8.08 -6.75
C TYR A 280 -6.42 7.96 -5.87
N SER A 281 -6.40 7.01 -4.92
CA SER A 281 -5.27 6.83 -4.00
C SER A 281 -3.97 6.51 -4.74
N TYR A 282 -4.00 5.78 -5.84
CA TYR A 282 -2.81 5.46 -6.64
C TYR A 282 -2.07 6.71 -7.14
N PHE A 283 -2.79 7.78 -7.43
CA PHE A 283 -2.18 9.06 -7.82
C PHE A 283 -1.58 9.80 -6.63
N VAL A 284 -2.29 9.86 -5.51
CA VAL A 284 -1.83 10.57 -4.31
C VAL A 284 -0.69 9.82 -3.63
N ASP A 285 -0.70 8.50 -3.64
CA ASP A 285 0.35 7.65 -3.06
C ASP A 285 1.72 7.91 -3.68
N GLY A 286 1.78 8.27 -4.97
CA GLY A 286 3.04 8.68 -5.58
C GLY A 286 3.65 9.91 -4.89
N PHE A 287 2.82 10.90 -4.54
CA PHE A 287 3.27 12.07 -3.79
C PHE A 287 3.53 11.75 -2.31
N ALA A 288 2.79 10.82 -1.72
CA ALA A 288 3.06 10.31 -0.38
C ALA A 288 4.44 9.63 -0.32
N TYR A 289 4.81 8.83 -1.33
CA TYR A 289 6.15 8.20 -1.43
C TYR A 289 7.27 9.24 -1.61
N ALA A 290 7.03 10.31 -2.39
CA ALA A 290 7.96 11.43 -2.47
C ALA A 290 8.09 12.14 -1.11
N GLY A 291 6.97 12.34 -0.41
CA GLY A 291 6.93 12.85 0.96
C GLY A 291 7.71 11.98 1.94
N GLU A 292 7.55 10.65 1.88
CA GLU A 292 8.30 9.68 2.69
C GLU A 292 9.81 9.82 2.47
N ALA A 293 10.24 9.77 1.22
CA ALA A 293 11.65 9.81 0.86
C ALA A 293 12.32 11.12 1.26
N LEU A 294 11.72 12.27 0.91
CA LEU A 294 12.29 13.58 1.17
C LEU A 294 12.21 13.99 2.65
N THR A 295 11.08 13.68 3.33
CA THR A 295 10.97 13.93 4.77
C THR A 295 12.04 13.17 5.55
N GLY A 296 12.21 11.88 5.26
CA GLY A 296 13.25 11.08 5.89
C GLY A 296 14.66 11.63 5.64
N ARG A 297 14.93 11.97 4.38
CA ARG A 297 16.21 12.59 3.98
C ARG A 297 16.48 13.89 4.74
N PHE A 298 15.57 14.85 4.71
CA PHE A 298 15.81 16.16 5.33
C PHE A 298 15.81 16.11 6.86
N ILE A 299 15.12 15.17 7.48
CA ILE A 299 15.28 14.88 8.90
C ILE A 299 16.68 14.32 9.18
N GLY A 300 17.18 13.41 8.34
CA GLY A 300 18.54 12.89 8.42
C GLY A 300 19.60 13.97 8.27
N GLU A 301 19.44 14.88 7.29
CA GLU A 301 20.31 16.04 7.03
C GLU A 301 20.18 17.16 8.08
N GLN A 302 19.23 17.07 9.03
CA GLN A 302 18.89 18.14 9.98
C GLN A 302 18.46 19.45 9.31
N ASN A 303 17.94 19.36 8.08
CA ASN A 303 17.58 20.49 7.23
C ASN A 303 16.10 20.85 7.35
N ARG A 304 15.78 21.69 8.34
CA ARG A 304 14.40 22.13 8.60
C ARG A 304 13.77 22.96 7.46
N PRO A 305 14.48 23.92 6.81
CA PRO A 305 13.93 24.66 5.69
C PRO A 305 13.47 23.76 4.54
N SER A 306 14.31 22.82 4.11
CA SER A 306 13.96 21.87 3.04
C SER A 306 12.82 20.92 3.42
N LEU A 307 12.74 20.51 4.70
CA LEU A 307 11.60 19.76 5.22
C LEU A 307 10.29 20.55 5.07
N ASN A 308 10.28 21.85 5.45
CA ASN A 308 9.09 22.69 5.32
C ASN A 308 8.64 22.84 3.86
N GLU A 309 9.60 23.06 2.95
CA GLU A 309 9.31 23.14 1.51
C GLU A 309 8.78 21.79 0.97
N THR A 310 9.34 20.67 1.44
CA THR A 310 8.83 19.33 1.06
C THR A 310 7.38 19.17 1.47
N VAL A 311 7.04 19.42 2.73
CA VAL A 311 5.66 19.34 3.23
C VAL A 311 4.74 20.22 2.40
N LYS A 312 5.13 21.48 2.14
CA LYS A 312 4.35 22.42 1.33
C LYS A 312 4.06 21.89 -0.08
N TYR A 313 5.09 21.40 -0.79
CA TYR A 313 4.89 20.95 -2.18
C TYR A 313 4.19 19.61 -2.29
N VAL A 314 4.40 18.69 -1.37
CA VAL A 314 3.67 17.43 -1.36
C VAL A 314 2.18 17.67 -1.10
N PHE A 315 1.82 18.56 -0.17
CA PHE A 315 0.43 18.98 0.04
C PHE A 315 -0.16 19.74 -1.14
N LEU A 316 0.63 20.62 -1.78
CA LEU A 316 0.18 21.34 -2.97
C LEU A 316 -0.22 20.37 -4.09
N TRP A 317 0.62 19.40 -4.39
CA TRP A 317 0.33 18.40 -5.42
C TRP A 317 -0.80 17.46 -5.01
N GLY A 318 -0.85 17.03 -3.75
CA GLY A 318 -1.98 16.26 -3.23
C GLY A 318 -3.31 17.01 -3.40
N ALA A 319 -3.34 18.32 -3.09
CA ALA A 319 -4.51 19.16 -3.30
C ALA A 319 -4.86 19.29 -4.79
N VAL A 320 -3.87 19.48 -5.68
CA VAL A 320 -4.08 19.53 -7.13
C VAL A 320 -4.73 18.23 -7.62
N ILE A 321 -4.19 17.07 -7.25
CA ILE A 321 -4.77 15.77 -7.63
C ILE A 321 -6.18 15.62 -7.03
N GLY A 322 -6.38 16.01 -5.76
CA GLY A 322 -7.70 15.99 -5.11
C GLY A 322 -8.73 16.81 -5.88
N VAL A 323 -8.40 18.05 -6.24
CA VAL A 323 -9.28 18.94 -7.00
C VAL A 323 -9.55 18.39 -8.41
N VAL A 324 -8.51 17.95 -9.13
CA VAL A 324 -8.66 17.38 -10.48
C VAL A 324 -9.57 16.14 -10.44
N SER A 325 -9.40 15.27 -9.47
CA SER A 325 -10.24 14.07 -9.31
C SER A 325 -11.68 14.43 -8.96
N THR A 326 -11.91 15.41 -8.06
CA THR A 326 -13.24 15.90 -7.72
C THR A 326 -13.94 16.50 -8.94
N VAL A 327 -13.23 17.32 -9.73
CA VAL A 327 -13.77 17.90 -10.97
C VAL A 327 -14.11 16.81 -11.99
N ALA A 328 -13.25 15.79 -12.15
CA ALA A 328 -13.51 14.66 -13.03
C ALA A 328 -14.77 13.88 -12.60
N TYR A 329 -14.90 13.61 -11.31
CA TYR A 329 -16.08 12.93 -10.75
C TYR A 329 -17.35 13.79 -10.86
N ALA A 330 -17.24 15.11 -10.77
CA ALA A 330 -18.38 16.02 -10.92
C ALA A 330 -18.88 16.11 -12.36
N ILE A 331 -17.98 16.10 -13.34
CA ILE A 331 -18.32 16.25 -14.77
C ILE A 331 -18.79 14.92 -15.37
N PHE A 332 -18.15 13.81 -15.00
CA PHE A 332 -18.35 12.48 -15.60
C PHE A 332 -18.79 11.37 -14.62
N PRO A 333 -19.71 11.60 -13.66
CA PRO A 333 -19.99 10.65 -12.60
C PRO A 333 -20.47 9.30 -13.14
N ARG A 334 -21.48 9.31 -14.02
CA ARG A 334 -22.04 8.08 -14.61
C ARG A 334 -21.05 7.34 -15.50
N SER A 335 -20.25 8.05 -16.30
CA SER A 335 -19.24 7.44 -17.18
C SER A 335 -18.14 6.76 -16.37
N ILE A 336 -17.71 7.38 -15.27
CA ILE A 336 -16.66 6.84 -14.40
C ILE A 336 -17.17 5.62 -13.63
N ILE A 337 -18.41 5.66 -13.12
CA ILE A 337 -19.06 4.49 -12.50
C ILE A 337 -19.23 3.38 -13.54
N GLY A 338 -19.65 3.74 -14.77
CA GLY A 338 -19.81 2.81 -15.89
C GLY A 338 -18.52 2.12 -16.37
N ILE A 339 -17.32 2.61 -15.98
CA ILE A 339 -16.07 1.87 -16.20
C ILE A 339 -15.99 0.61 -15.31
N LEU A 340 -16.65 0.65 -14.15
CA LEU A 340 -16.59 -0.43 -13.15
C LEU A 340 -17.79 -1.38 -13.21
N THR A 341 -18.94 -0.91 -13.72
CA THR A 341 -20.16 -1.74 -13.80
C THR A 341 -21.09 -1.26 -14.92
N ASP A 342 -21.66 -2.22 -15.66
CA ASP A 342 -22.71 -1.99 -16.67
C ASP A 342 -24.13 -2.16 -16.09
N ASN A 343 -24.25 -2.51 -14.80
CA ASN A 343 -25.54 -2.73 -14.15
C ASN A 343 -26.26 -1.40 -13.92
N ALA A 344 -27.34 -1.16 -14.68
CA ALA A 344 -28.13 0.06 -14.63
C ALA A 344 -28.75 0.32 -13.23
N GLU A 345 -29.10 -0.73 -12.48
CA GLU A 345 -29.64 -0.62 -11.13
C GLU A 345 -28.58 -0.08 -10.17
N VAL A 346 -27.34 -0.60 -10.22
CA VAL A 346 -26.22 -0.12 -9.41
C VAL A 346 -25.86 1.33 -9.77
N ILE A 347 -25.82 1.66 -11.07
CA ILE A 347 -25.55 3.03 -11.52
C ILE A 347 -26.63 4.01 -11.00
N GLY A 348 -27.92 3.63 -11.10
CA GLY A 348 -29.01 4.43 -10.58
C GLY A 348 -28.97 4.57 -9.05
N ALA A 349 -28.74 3.48 -8.33
CA ALA A 349 -28.64 3.47 -6.87
C ALA A 349 -27.43 4.24 -6.34
N SER A 350 -26.42 4.52 -7.17
CA SER A 350 -25.23 5.31 -6.77
C SER A 350 -25.50 6.81 -6.69
N GLU A 351 -26.57 7.34 -7.31
CA GLU A 351 -26.85 8.79 -7.35
C GLU A 351 -26.92 9.47 -5.97
N PRO A 352 -27.57 8.89 -4.93
CA PRO A 352 -27.59 9.48 -3.60
C PRO A 352 -26.23 9.58 -2.92
N TYR A 353 -25.25 8.81 -3.40
CA TYR A 353 -23.91 8.73 -2.84
C TYR A 353 -22.87 9.57 -3.58
N LEU A 354 -23.23 10.21 -4.70
CA LEU A 354 -22.32 11.06 -5.49
C LEU A 354 -21.71 12.20 -4.68
N PHE A 355 -22.46 12.76 -3.73
CA PHE A 355 -21.94 13.78 -2.83
C PHE A 355 -20.70 13.30 -2.07
N TRP A 356 -20.72 12.06 -1.57
CA TRP A 356 -19.58 11.45 -0.87
C TRP A 356 -18.41 11.21 -1.81
N LEU A 357 -18.69 10.76 -3.04
CA LEU A 357 -17.65 10.57 -4.07
C LEU A 357 -16.91 11.88 -4.37
N LEU A 358 -17.62 13.01 -4.43
CA LEU A 358 -17.03 14.32 -4.68
C LEU A 358 -16.15 14.81 -3.52
N LEU A 359 -16.52 14.51 -2.29
CA LEU A 359 -15.74 14.91 -1.10
C LEU A 359 -14.51 14.01 -0.84
N MET A 360 -14.57 12.75 -1.28
CA MET A 360 -13.51 11.77 -1.00
C MET A 360 -12.10 12.25 -1.37
N PRO A 361 -11.83 12.74 -2.61
CA PRO A 361 -10.48 13.12 -2.99
C PRO A 361 -9.89 14.24 -2.14
N VAL A 362 -10.68 15.25 -1.84
CA VAL A 362 -10.23 16.44 -1.09
C VAL A 362 -9.93 16.09 0.38
N LEU A 363 -10.79 15.31 1.02
CA LEU A 363 -10.61 14.98 2.44
C LEU A 363 -9.56 13.88 2.65
N SER A 364 -9.51 12.89 1.76
CA SER A 364 -8.53 11.80 1.89
C SER A 364 -7.12 12.23 1.55
N CYS A 365 -6.92 13.23 0.68
CA CYS A 365 -5.57 13.68 0.30
C CYS A 365 -4.74 14.10 1.53
N VAL A 366 -5.34 14.77 2.50
CA VAL A 366 -4.66 15.22 3.71
C VAL A 366 -4.15 14.03 4.52
N ALA A 367 -5.00 13.00 4.72
CA ALA A 367 -4.62 11.80 5.46
C ALA A 367 -3.51 11.01 4.74
N PHE A 368 -3.61 10.82 3.42
CA PHE A 368 -2.64 10.05 2.64
C PHE A 368 -1.27 10.76 2.54
N ILE A 369 -1.27 12.07 2.37
CA ILE A 369 -0.03 12.86 2.36
C ILE A 369 0.66 12.81 3.73
N TRP A 370 -0.09 12.98 4.83
CA TRP A 370 0.47 12.83 6.16
C TRP A 370 1.05 11.45 6.41
N ASP A 371 0.41 10.39 5.92
CA ASP A 371 0.96 9.03 6.05
C ASP A 371 2.40 8.96 5.51
N GLY A 372 2.66 9.44 4.30
CA GLY A 372 4.00 9.47 3.73
C GLY A 372 5.00 10.27 4.57
N ILE A 373 4.63 11.48 5.00
CA ILE A 373 5.48 12.36 5.82
C ILE A 373 5.83 11.70 7.16
N TYR A 374 4.85 11.11 7.85
CA TYR A 374 5.06 10.43 9.13
C TYR A 374 5.91 9.16 9.00
N ILE A 375 5.78 8.44 7.89
CA ILE A 375 6.63 7.29 7.58
C ILE A 375 8.08 7.74 7.42
N GLY A 376 8.34 8.77 6.62
CA GLY A 376 9.67 9.36 6.46
C GLY A 376 10.26 9.86 7.78
N ALA A 377 9.43 10.44 8.65
CA ALA A 377 9.82 10.82 10.01
C ALA A 377 10.01 9.62 10.96
N THR A 378 9.70 8.38 10.55
CA THR A 378 9.64 7.18 11.41
C THR A 378 8.76 7.36 12.65
N ALA A 379 7.71 8.16 12.53
CA ALA A 379 6.75 8.45 13.61
C ALA A 379 5.63 7.41 13.67
N SER A 380 5.98 6.12 13.55
CA SER A 380 5.06 4.99 13.45
C SER A 380 4.09 4.85 14.64
N ARG A 381 4.54 5.21 15.86
CA ARG A 381 3.67 5.22 17.05
C ARG A 381 2.52 6.21 16.90
N SER A 382 2.77 7.41 16.37
CA SER A 382 1.71 8.42 16.15
C SER A 382 0.72 7.95 15.09
N LEU A 383 1.19 7.29 14.01
CA LEU A 383 0.32 6.67 13.01
C LEU A 383 -0.57 5.57 13.60
N MET A 384 -0.01 4.70 14.45
CA MET A 384 -0.78 3.65 15.12
C MET A 384 -1.85 4.24 16.03
N ILE A 385 -1.51 5.22 16.88
CA ILE A 385 -2.46 5.86 17.77
C ILE A 385 -3.58 6.57 16.99
N CYS A 386 -3.23 7.25 15.90
CA CYS A 386 -4.18 7.83 14.98
C CYS A 386 -5.18 6.78 14.46
N MET A 387 -4.69 5.61 14.05
CA MET A 387 -5.53 4.54 13.54
C MET A 387 -6.43 3.92 14.62
N ILE A 388 -5.98 3.80 15.87
CA ILE A 388 -6.82 3.34 16.98
C ILE A 388 -8.03 4.25 17.13
N TRP A 389 -7.81 5.57 17.19
CA TRP A 389 -8.90 6.54 17.31
C TRP A 389 -9.81 6.55 16.09
N SER A 390 -9.25 6.57 14.90
CA SER A 390 -10.03 6.67 13.67
C SER A 390 -10.84 5.40 13.36
N ALA A 391 -10.30 4.21 13.66
CA ALA A 391 -11.04 2.96 13.52
C ALA A 391 -12.13 2.82 14.60
N GLY A 392 -11.83 3.19 15.84
CA GLY A 392 -12.84 3.20 16.91
C GLY A 392 -14.00 4.14 16.63
N LEU A 393 -13.70 5.36 16.16
CA LEU A 393 -14.72 6.35 15.79
C LEU A 393 -15.48 5.98 14.51
N PHE A 394 -14.85 5.28 13.56
CA PHE A 394 -15.54 4.70 12.40
C PHE A 394 -16.66 3.75 12.83
N ILE A 395 -16.33 2.78 13.70
CA ILE A 395 -17.30 1.80 14.20
C ILE A 395 -18.39 2.51 15.01
N ALA A 396 -18.02 3.42 15.93
CA ALA A 396 -18.98 4.16 16.74
C ALA A 396 -19.92 5.01 15.89
N ALA A 397 -19.38 5.75 14.90
CA ALA A 397 -20.17 6.58 14.01
C ALA A 397 -21.16 5.76 13.18
N PHE A 398 -20.73 4.57 12.69
CA PHE A 398 -21.64 3.68 11.97
C PHE A 398 -22.83 3.27 12.84
N TYR A 399 -22.60 2.73 14.03
CA TYR A 399 -23.70 2.26 14.89
C TYR A 399 -24.60 3.39 15.41
N LEU A 400 -24.06 4.59 15.60
CA LEU A 400 -24.84 5.76 16.03
C LEU A 400 -25.70 6.33 14.88
N CYS A 401 -25.18 6.30 13.64
CA CYS A 401 -25.85 6.91 12.49
C CYS A 401 -26.77 5.93 11.73
N ALA A 402 -26.46 4.63 11.73
CA ALA A 402 -27.21 3.63 10.96
C ALA A 402 -28.73 3.61 11.26
N PRO A 403 -29.21 3.73 12.52
CA PRO A 403 -30.65 3.72 12.81
C PRO A 403 -31.42 4.90 12.17
N ARG A 404 -30.73 6.03 11.91
CA ARG A 404 -31.35 7.24 11.39
C ARG A 404 -31.13 7.46 9.89
N TYR A 405 -29.96 7.08 9.40
CA TYR A 405 -29.51 7.41 8.04
C TYR A 405 -29.38 6.18 7.12
N GLY A 406 -29.67 4.98 7.61
CA GLY A 406 -29.54 3.76 6.81
C GLY A 406 -28.16 3.60 6.19
N ALA A 407 -28.09 3.26 4.91
CA ALA A 407 -26.83 3.04 4.19
C ALA A 407 -25.93 4.29 4.09
N GLN A 408 -26.49 5.51 4.19
CA GLN A 408 -25.69 6.74 4.25
C GLN A 408 -24.74 6.77 5.47
N ALA A 409 -25.10 6.08 6.55
CA ALA A 409 -24.27 6.00 7.76
C ALA A 409 -22.89 5.37 7.51
N LEU A 410 -22.77 4.52 6.48
CA LEU A 410 -21.54 3.91 6.05
C LEU A 410 -20.52 4.97 5.59
N TYR A 411 -20.98 5.87 4.74
CA TYR A 411 -20.16 6.97 4.22
C TYR A 411 -19.85 7.99 5.32
N ILE A 412 -20.82 8.34 6.15
CA ILE A 412 -20.63 9.22 7.33
C ILE A 412 -19.51 8.64 8.21
N ALA A 413 -19.56 7.36 8.55
CA ALA A 413 -18.55 6.70 9.36
C ALA A 413 -17.17 6.73 8.70
N TYR A 414 -17.10 6.45 7.39
CA TYR A 414 -15.85 6.49 6.65
C TYR A 414 -15.26 7.91 6.58
N PHE A 415 -16.10 8.94 6.42
CA PHE A 415 -15.66 10.32 6.46
C PHE A 415 -15.20 10.76 7.86
N VAL A 416 -15.86 10.30 8.92
CA VAL A 416 -15.37 10.49 10.30
C VAL A 416 -13.97 9.90 10.43
N HIS A 417 -13.72 8.70 9.92
CA HIS A 417 -12.39 8.10 9.89
C HIS A 417 -11.35 8.99 9.18
N LEU A 418 -11.66 9.50 7.98
CA LEU A 418 -10.75 10.36 7.21
C LEU A 418 -10.48 11.69 7.91
N VAL A 419 -11.52 12.33 8.46
CA VAL A 419 -11.41 13.61 9.18
C VAL A 419 -10.58 13.44 10.45
N VAL A 420 -10.84 12.40 11.24
CA VAL A 420 -10.07 12.11 12.46
C VAL A 420 -8.60 11.91 12.13
N ARG A 421 -8.26 11.16 11.07
CA ARG A 421 -6.88 10.99 10.63
C ARG A 421 -6.25 12.33 10.24
N SER A 422 -6.94 13.10 9.42
CA SER A 422 -6.44 14.38 8.93
C SER A 422 -6.20 15.37 10.06
N VAL A 423 -7.17 15.51 10.97
CA VAL A 423 -7.08 16.43 12.12
C VAL A 423 -6.01 15.98 13.11
N TYR A 424 -6.04 14.71 13.53
CA TYR A 424 -5.08 14.19 14.50
C TYR A 424 -3.64 14.34 14.00
N LEU A 425 -3.34 13.87 12.76
CA LEU A 425 -1.99 13.94 12.21
C LEU A 425 -1.53 15.39 12.04
N THR A 426 -2.43 16.31 11.69
CA THR A 426 -2.10 17.74 11.60
C THR A 426 -1.77 18.34 12.96
N LEU A 427 -2.56 18.04 14.00
CA LEU A 427 -2.36 18.58 15.36
C LEU A 427 -1.06 18.08 15.99
N VAL A 428 -0.74 16.78 15.81
CA VAL A 428 0.47 16.18 16.39
C VAL A 428 1.69 16.23 15.46
N ALA A 429 1.59 16.93 14.32
CA ALA A 429 2.68 16.99 13.33
C ALA A 429 3.96 17.60 13.90
N ARG A 430 3.85 18.73 14.62
CA ARG A 430 5.00 19.41 15.24
C ARG A 430 5.80 18.48 16.16
N PRO A 431 5.22 17.85 17.19
CA PRO A 431 5.96 16.95 18.08
C PRO A 431 6.35 15.62 17.42
N SER A 432 5.69 15.18 16.35
CA SER A 432 5.98 13.89 15.72
C SER A 432 6.99 13.96 14.58
N VAL A 433 6.99 15.04 13.79
CA VAL A 433 7.81 15.17 12.59
C VAL A 433 8.97 16.15 12.84
N TRP A 434 8.67 17.42 13.17
CA TRP A 434 9.70 18.47 13.30
C TRP A 434 10.60 18.30 14.52
N SER A 435 10.13 17.73 15.62
CA SER A 435 10.97 17.44 16.79
C SER A 435 12.08 16.41 16.48
N ARG A 436 11.90 15.59 15.44
CA ARG A 436 12.92 14.60 15.04
C ARG A 436 14.24 15.22 14.59
N ILE A 437 14.23 16.45 14.07
CA ILE A 437 15.43 17.21 13.75
C ILE A 437 16.28 17.45 15.02
N ARG A 438 15.65 17.77 16.18
CA ARG A 438 16.38 18.02 17.44
C ARG A 438 16.84 16.75 18.15
N ILE A 439 16.06 15.67 18.08
CA ILE A 439 16.37 14.40 18.75
C ILE A 439 17.60 13.72 18.12
N LEU A 440 17.77 13.85 16.82
CA LEU A 440 18.93 13.26 16.14
C LEU A 440 20.24 14.03 16.43
N SER A 441 20.18 15.37 16.63
CA SER A 441 21.38 16.12 17.04
C SER A 441 21.84 15.70 18.43
N ALA A 442 20.93 15.58 19.39
CA ALA A 442 21.26 15.15 20.75
C ALA A 442 21.78 13.70 20.86
N ALA A 443 21.34 12.82 19.93
CA ALA A 443 21.81 11.44 19.89
C ALA A 443 23.19 11.29 19.26
N THR A 444 23.58 12.21 18.36
CA THR A 444 24.93 12.25 17.77
C THR A 444 25.94 12.72 18.80
N ASP A 445 25.60 13.77 19.56
CA ASP A 445 26.43 14.29 20.64
C ASP A 445 26.69 13.29 21.78
N ALA A 446 25.72 12.36 22.01
CA ALA A 446 25.83 11.31 23.02
C ALA A 446 26.58 10.04 22.54
N ILE A 447 26.89 9.93 21.26
CA ILE A 447 27.65 8.80 20.68
C ILE A 447 29.15 9.19 20.55
N ASP A 448 29.41 10.49 20.39
CA ASP A 448 30.77 11.04 20.27
C ASP A 448 31.37 11.41 21.64
N SER A 449 30.62 11.30 22.74
CA SER A 449 31.03 11.40 24.13
C SER A 449 31.14 10.02 24.80
#